data_6f5c0e5366fb4db2c741e0fb734df1c0
#
_entry.id   6f5c0e5366fb4db2c741e0fb734df1c0
#
_cell.length_a   1.000
_cell.length_b   1.000
_cell.length_c   1.000
_cell.angle_alpha   90.00
_cell.angle_beta   90.00
_cell.angle_gamma   90.00
#
_symmetry.space_group_name_H-M   'P 1'
#
loop_
_entity.id
_entity.type
_entity.pdbx_description
1 polymer ?
#
loop_
_entity_poly.entity_id
_entity_poly.type
_entity_poly.pdbx_seq_one_letter_code
_entity_poly.pdbx_strand_id
1 'polypeptide(L)'
;MGRTYHLKNVIYFPSFNIIGGVETYCYEMAVKYGKDYDITILYRNGDPQQMERIAKVARTIRVNMDDKVICDVFIFGWGWDFLERVEAKEYIQTFHADYINRNLNPSPSPKITRRFGVADNTTRGIREHYDWAADIETMYNPYTVRKPKKVLNLISPTRLTVEKGFERMKILCKALDDAGIPFLWIVFTDQPKPSPHPNMVILPCKVEGILDYIANADYLVQLSDTEGYSYSIVEALSVGTPVIATDFAVAREQGIEDGKTGWILPMDMSRIPLDDIMKGVPKFKWKPPESHYETVLSPGKSTYEEELKKPVKVQARQLFIDITTNGRREKGETWDVDLARAMHLENMNLVEILDEPDAV
;
A
#
# COMPACT_ATOMS: atom_id res chain seq x y z
N MET A 1 -31.98 31.85 8.75
CA MET A 1 -32.66 31.78 7.44
C MET A 1 -31.80 30.98 6.48
N GLY A 2 -32.39 29.95 5.89
CA GLY A 2 -31.74 29.13 4.85
C GLY A 2 -31.49 29.93 3.57
N ARG A 3 -30.52 29.50 2.79
CA ARG A 3 -30.21 30.08 1.47
C ARG A 3 -31.09 29.44 0.40
N THR A 4 -31.30 30.15 -0.70
CA THR A 4 -31.94 29.57 -1.90
C THR A 4 -30.90 29.51 -3.02
N TYR A 5 -30.73 28.32 -3.61
CA TYR A 5 -29.81 28.08 -4.71
C TYR A 5 -30.59 27.84 -5.99
N HIS A 6 -30.17 28.53 -7.07
CA HIS A 6 -30.70 28.30 -8.42
C HIS A 6 -29.62 27.59 -9.24
N LEU A 7 -29.89 26.35 -9.65
CA LEU A 7 -28.90 25.44 -10.24
C LEU A 7 -29.48 24.77 -11.49
N LYS A 8 -28.67 24.05 -12.25
CA LYS A 8 -29.10 23.30 -13.42
C LYS A 8 -29.30 21.82 -13.08
N ASN A 9 -28.20 21.06 -13.09
CA ASN A 9 -28.21 19.64 -12.78
C ASN A 9 -27.58 19.43 -11.40
N VAL A 10 -28.33 18.89 -10.51
CA VAL A 10 -27.93 18.69 -9.13
C VAL A 10 -27.81 17.21 -8.85
N ILE A 11 -26.70 16.80 -8.25
CA ILE A 11 -26.54 15.46 -7.68
C ILE A 11 -26.39 15.64 -6.17
N TYR A 12 -27.28 15.01 -5.40
CA TYR A 12 -27.32 15.13 -3.96
C TYR A 12 -27.14 13.78 -3.27
N PHE A 13 -26.17 13.76 -2.38
CA PHE A 13 -26.02 12.72 -1.37
C PHE A 13 -25.69 13.39 -0.04
N PRO A 14 -26.34 12.99 1.07
CA PRO A 14 -26.18 13.70 2.34
C PRO A 14 -24.79 13.56 2.95
N SER A 15 -24.04 12.52 2.62
CA SER A 15 -22.70 12.27 3.18
C SER A 15 -21.76 11.66 2.14
N PHE A 16 -20.50 12.07 2.22
CA PHE A 16 -19.39 11.55 1.43
C PHE A 16 -18.27 11.08 2.36
N ASN A 17 -17.90 9.82 2.24
CA ASN A 17 -16.78 9.23 2.97
C ASN A 17 -15.49 9.36 2.16
N ILE A 18 -14.34 8.99 2.76
CA ILE A 18 -13.07 9.03 2.07
C ILE A 18 -13.01 8.01 0.91
N ILE A 19 -13.66 6.85 1.08
CA ILE A 19 -13.75 5.77 0.08
C ILE A 19 -15.21 5.31 -0.02
N GLY A 20 -15.72 5.23 -1.26
CA GLY A 20 -17.06 4.70 -1.51
C GLY A 20 -17.43 4.72 -2.98
N GLY A 21 -18.44 3.91 -3.33
CA GLY A 21 -18.96 3.80 -4.70
C GLY A 21 -19.72 5.04 -5.14
N VAL A 22 -20.47 5.66 -4.22
CA VAL A 22 -21.24 6.87 -4.51
C VAL A 22 -20.34 8.08 -4.72
N GLU A 23 -19.27 8.19 -3.94
CA GLU A 23 -18.25 9.22 -4.10
C GLU A 23 -17.59 9.14 -5.49
N THR A 24 -17.28 7.91 -5.91
CA THR A 24 -16.76 7.64 -7.26
C THR A 24 -17.80 7.95 -8.33
N TYR A 25 -19.06 7.57 -8.14
CA TYR A 25 -20.15 7.91 -9.05
C TYR A 25 -20.28 9.42 -9.26
N CYS A 26 -20.34 10.21 -8.18
CA CYS A 26 -20.43 11.66 -8.28
C CYS A 26 -19.23 12.28 -9.01
N TYR A 27 -18.03 11.79 -8.71
CA TYR A 27 -16.82 12.21 -9.40
C TYR A 27 -16.85 11.88 -10.91
N GLU A 28 -17.25 10.65 -11.28
CA GLU A 28 -17.31 10.19 -12.67
C GLU A 28 -18.42 10.91 -13.46
N MET A 29 -19.55 11.19 -12.83
CA MET A 29 -20.61 12.04 -13.43
C MET A 29 -20.04 13.41 -13.82
N ALA A 30 -19.33 14.04 -12.91
CA ALA A 30 -18.72 15.34 -13.14
C ALA A 30 -17.62 15.29 -14.22
N VAL A 31 -16.74 14.29 -14.19
CA VAL A 31 -15.66 14.14 -15.18
C VAL A 31 -16.20 13.88 -16.58
N LYS A 32 -17.20 13.01 -16.71
CA LYS A 32 -17.72 12.57 -17.99
C LYS A 32 -18.66 13.60 -18.62
N TYR A 33 -19.50 14.22 -17.81
CA TYR A 33 -20.59 15.09 -18.30
C TYR A 33 -20.44 16.56 -17.93
N GLY A 34 -19.56 16.92 -16.97
CA GLY A 34 -19.44 18.29 -16.46
C GLY A 34 -18.93 19.32 -17.47
N LYS A 35 -18.40 18.88 -18.62
CA LYS A 35 -18.02 19.80 -19.71
C LYS A 35 -19.22 20.30 -20.51
N ASP A 36 -20.24 19.46 -20.66
CA ASP A 36 -21.41 19.72 -21.50
C ASP A 36 -22.65 20.11 -20.68
N TYR A 37 -22.62 19.72 -19.39
CA TYR A 37 -23.75 19.95 -18.47
C TYR A 37 -23.24 20.64 -17.20
N ASP A 38 -23.92 21.69 -16.77
CA ASP A 38 -23.65 22.38 -15.49
C ASP A 38 -24.08 21.48 -14.32
N ILE A 39 -23.14 20.71 -13.79
CA ILE A 39 -23.36 19.77 -12.69
C ILE A 39 -22.88 20.37 -11.37
N THR A 40 -23.74 20.41 -10.39
CA THR A 40 -23.42 20.78 -9.02
C THR A 40 -23.64 19.59 -8.06
N ILE A 41 -22.64 19.28 -7.26
CA ILE A 41 -22.74 18.23 -6.21
C ILE A 41 -23.14 18.90 -4.89
N LEU A 42 -24.29 18.49 -4.35
CA LEU A 42 -24.77 18.95 -3.05
C LEU A 42 -24.51 17.88 -1.99
N TYR A 43 -24.11 18.33 -0.79
CA TYR A 43 -23.85 17.45 0.36
C TYR A 43 -24.09 18.17 1.68
N ARG A 44 -24.27 17.41 2.78
CA ARG A 44 -24.31 17.95 4.15
C ARG A 44 -23.02 17.71 4.90
N ASN A 45 -22.52 16.50 4.82
CA ASN A 45 -21.25 16.10 5.46
C ASN A 45 -20.34 15.45 4.43
N GLY A 46 -19.05 15.67 4.55
CA GLY A 46 -18.09 15.07 3.62
C GLY A 46 -16.68 15.08 4.18
N ASP A 47 -15.94 14.02 3.88
CA ASP A 47 -14.52 13.96 4.15
C ASP A 47 -13.80 15.07 3.36
N PRO A 48 -12.91 15.85 3.99
CA PRO A 48 -12.25 16.98 3.34
C PRO A 48 -11.47 16.61 2.07
N GLN A 49 -10.74 15.48 2.09
CA GLN A 49 -9.94 15.04 0.94
C GLN A 49 -10.82 14.63 -0.23
N GLN A 50 -11.93 13.93 0.06
CA GLN A 50 -12.89 13.53 -0.95
C GLN A 50 -13.61 14.73 -1.55
N MET A 51 -14.00 15.69 -0.74
CA MET A 51 -14.65 16.92 -1.24
C MET A 51 -13.70 17.77 -2.05
N GLU A 52 -12.43 17.89 -1.67
CA GLU A 52 -11.39 18.53 -2.48
C GLU A 52 -11.21 17.84 -3.84
N ARG A 53 -11.20 16.49 -3.86
CA ARG A 53 -11.11 15.72 -5.11
C ARG A 53 -12.30 16.04 -6.04
N ILE A 54 -13.52 16.06 -5.52
CA ILE A 54 -14.73 16.35 -6.30
C ILE A 54 -14.73 17.82 -6.76
N ALA A 55 -14.30 18.75 -5.92
CA ALA A 55 -14.26 20.18 -6.24
C ALA A 55 -13.30 20.53 -7.39
N LYS A 56 -12.34 19.66 -7.71
CA LYS A 56 -11.46 19.81 -8.88
C LYS A 56 -12.19 19.59 -10.23
N VAL A 57 -13.37 18.95 -10.20
CA VAL A 57 -14.09 18.53 -11.43
C VAL A 57 -15.54 19.03 -11.48
N ALA A 58 -16.13 19.44 -10.35
CA ALA A 58 -17.48 19.97 -10.28
C ALA A 58 -17.60 21.06 -9.22
N ARG A 59 -18.62 21.90 -9.38
CA ARG A 59 -19.07 22.78 -8.30
C ARG A 59 -19.60 21.95 -7.14
N THR A 60 -19.14 22.21 -5.92
CA THR A 60 -19.63 21.56 -4.69
C THR A 60 -20.26 22.58 -3.76
N ILE A 61 -21.40 22.26 -3.17
CA ILE A 61 -22.08 23.13 -2.20
C ILE A 61 -22.47 22.29 -0.98
N ARG A 62 -22.01 22.72 0.18
CA ARG A 62 -22.51 22.18 1.45
C ARG A 62 -23.85 22.86 1.80
N VAL A 63 -24.91 22.07 1.92
CA VAL A 63 -26.24 22.56 2.24
C VAL A 63 -26.64 22.22 3.67
N ASN A 64 -27.50 23.08 4.24
CA ASN A 64 -28.18 22.86 5.52
C ASN A 64 -29.62 22.47 5.29
N MET A 65 -30.28 21.92 6.31
CA MET A 65 -31.68 21.50 6.21
C MET A 65 -32.67 22.65 5.94
N ASP A 66 -32.31 23.89 6.24
CA ASP A 66 -33.13 25.06 5.96
C ASP A 66 -32.92 25.66 4.56
N ASP A 67 -31.90 25.18 3.83
CA ASP A 67 -31.63 25.67 2.50
C ASP A 67 -32.65 25.15 1.49
N LYS A 68 -32.91 25.93 0.44
CA LYS A 68 -33.77 25.53 -0.67
C LYS A 68 -32.98 25.42 -1.96
N VAL A 69 -33.41 24.49 -2.81
CA VAL A 69 -32.79 24.26 -4.12
C VAL A 69 -33.88 24.33 -5.20
N ILE A 70 -33.64 25.17 -6.21
CA ILE A 70 -34.45 25.25 -7.42
C ILE A 70 -33.56 24.83 -8.58
N CYS A 71 -33.93 23.78 -9.31
CA CYS A 71 -33.08 23.26 -10.40
C CYS A 71 -33.91 22.67 -11.55
N ASP A 72 -33.22 22.33 -12.65
CA ASP A 72 -33.85 21.62 -13.76
C ASP A 72 -33.93 20.12 -13.45
N VAL A 73 -32.83 19.51 -13.00
CA VAL A 73 -32.74 18.09 -12.71
C VAL A 73 -32.15 17.88 -11.31
N PHE A 74 -32.80 17.07 -10.50
CA PHE A 74 -32.34 16.68 -9.18
C PHE A 74 -32.14 15.16 -9.09
N ILE A 75 -30.89 14.71 -9.02
CA ILE A 75 -30.50 13.30 -8.91
C ILE A 75 -30.11 13.02 -7.47
N PHE A 76 -30.64 11.94 -6.87
CA PHE A 76 -30.32 11.55 -5.51
C PHE A 76 -30.45 10.03 -5.32
N GLY A 77 -29.75 9.47 -4.33
CA GLY A 77 -29.87 8.06 -3.94
C GLY A 77 -30.65 7.88 -2.63
N TRP A 78 -30.31 8.68 -1.63
CA TRP A 78 -30.96 8.74 -0.32
C TRP A 78 -30.92 10.17 0.22
N GLY A 79 -31.46 10.39 1.44
CA GLY A 79 -31.58 11.74 2.02
C GLY A 79 -32.94 12.38 1.69
N TRP A 80 -33.98 11.58 1.85
CA TRP A 80 -35.38 11.91 1.61
C TRP A 80 -35.88 13.16 2.34
N ASP A 81 -35.32 13.41 3.52
CA ASP A 81 -35.58 14.56 4.37
C ASP A 81 -35.31 15.91 3.71
N PHE A 82 -34.36 15.94 2.76
CA PHE A 82 -34.02 17.13 1.99
C PHE A 82 -34.93 17.35 0.76
N LEU A 83 -35.62 16.31 0.29
CA LEU A 83 -36.43 16.36 -0.93
C LEU A 83 -37.55 17.41 -0.88
N GLU A 84 -38.10 17.68 0.33
CA GLU A 84 -39.10 18.72 0.54
C GLU A 84 -38.59 20.15 0.39
N ARG A 85 -37.28 20.32 0.33
CA ARG A 85 -36.56 21.60 0.12
C ARG A 85 -36.16 21.84 -1.33
N VAL A 86 -36.56 20.90 -2.23
CA VAL A 86 -36.18 20.92 -3.62
C VAL A 86 -37.40 21.18 -4.50
N GLU A 87 -37.22 22.11 -5.44
CA GLU A 87 -38.13 22.35 -6.58
C GLU A 87 -37.37 22.03 -7.85
N ALA A 88 -37.74 20.95 -8.55
CA ALA A 88 -37.07 20.52 -9.78
C ALA A 88 -38.09 20.20 -10.88
N LYS A 89 -37.71 20.30 -12.14
CA LYS A 89 -38.51 19.83 -13.27
C LYS A 89 -38.51 18.31 -13.35
N GLU A 90 -37.33 17.70 -13.06
CA GLU A 90 -37.16 16.26 -13.01
C GLU A 90 -36.51 15.83 -11.68
N TYR A 91 -37.06 14.81 -11.06
CA TYR A 91 -36.55 14.18 -9.84
C TYR A 91 -36.15 12.74 -10.18
N ILE A 92 -34.85 12.49 -10.18
CA ILE A 92 -34.26 11.20 -10.53
C ILE A 92 -33.75 10.50 -9.29
N GLN A 93 -34.29 9.35 -8.99
CA GLN A 93 -33.77 8.49 -7.92
C GLN A 93 -32.83 7.43 -8.49
N THR A 94 -31.65 7.28 -7.90
CA THR A 94 -30.66 6.26 -8.26
C THR A 94 -30.45 5.27 -7.10
N PHE A 95 -30.37 4.00 -7.41
CA PHE A 95 -30.23 2.92 -6.42
C PHE A 95 -28.85 2.28 -6.57
N HIS A 96 -27.99 2.44 -5.53
CA HIS A 96 -26.58 2.06 -5.53
C HIS A 96 -26.25 0.84 -4.66
N ALA A 97 -27.24 0.03 -4.28
CA ALA A 97 -27.04 -1.11 -3.41
C ALA A 97 -27.69 -2.39 -3.95
N ASP A 98 -27.27 -3.52 -3.43
CA ASP A 98 -27.95 -4.78 -3.66
C ASP A 98 -29.18 -4.87 -2.74
N TYR A 99 -30.35 -4.72 -3.33
CA TYR A 99 -31.64 -4.74 -2.63
C TYR A 99 -32.23 -6.15 -2.50
N ILE A 100 -31.65 -7.16 -3.17
CA ILE A 100 -32.08 -8.55 -3.04
C ILE A 100 -31.59 -9.13 -1.71
N ASN A 101 -30.33 -8.87 -1.37
CA ASN A 101 -29.65 -9.47 -0.21
C ASN A 101 -29.57 -8.56 1.02
N ARG A 102 -30.00 -7.31 0.90
CA ARG A 102 -29.99 -6.35 2.00
C ARG A 102 -31.39 -5.86 2.29
N ASN A 103 -31.74 -5.84 3.58
CA ASN A 103 -32.97 -5.27 4.04
C ASN A 103 -32.93 -3.73 4.03
N LEU A 104 -32.87 -3.15 2.83
CA LEU A 104 -32.88 -1.71 2.60
C LEU A 104 -34.31 -1.32 2.24
N ASN A 105 -34.81 -0.30 2.89
CA ASN A 105 -36.22 0.14 2.72
C ASN A 105 -36.25 1.56 2.11
N PRO A 106 -36.14 1.72 0.79
CA PRO A 106 -36.31 3.02 0.15
C PRO A 106 -37.78 3.44 0.21
N SER A 107 -38.01 4.71 0.52
CA SER A 107 -39.37 5.25 0.58
C SER A 107 -39.85 5.75 -0.78
N PRO A 108 -41.08 5.46 -1.18
CA PRO A 108 -41.68 6.06 -2.35
C PRO A 108 -41.92 7.55 -2.12
N SER A 109 -41.80 8.33 -3.18
CA SER A 109 -42.26 9.74 -3.17
C SER A 109 -42.96 10.06 -4.50
N PRO A 110 -44.10 10.77 -4.49
CA PRO A 110 -44.80 11.18 -5.69
C PRO A 110 -44.02 12.23 -6.50
N LYS A 111 -43.02 12.86 -5.94
CA LYS A 111 -42.14 13.82 -6.64
C LYS A 111 -41.21 13.13 -7.64
N ILE A 112 -40.90 11.83 -7.47
CA ILE A 112 -39.94 11.13 -8.30
C ILE A 112 -40.50 10.90 -9.70
N THR A 113 -39.84 11.47 -10.69
CA THR A 113 -40.26 11.37 -12.10
C THR A 113 -39.62 10.16 -12.81
N ARG A 114 -38.40 9.78 -12.41
CA ARG A 114 -37.68 8.62 -12.99
C ARG A 114 -36.85 7.88 -11.93
N ARG A 115 -36.68 6.58 -12.13
CA ARG A 115 -35.92 5.69 -11.25
C ARG A 115 -34.92 4.88 -12.02
N PHE A 116 -33.68 4.78 -11.50
CA PHE A 116 -32.62 3.99 -12.11
C PHE A 116 -31.92 3.10 -11.10
N GLY A 117 -31.84 1.80 -11.41
CA GLY A 117 -30.87 0.92 -10.80
C GLY A 117 -29.52 1.06 -11.51
N VAL A 118 -28.43 1.18 -10.77
CA VAL A 118 -27.08 1.35 -11.37
C VAL A 118 -26.49 0.09 -12.01
N ALA A 119 -27.22 -1.01 -11.95
CA ALA A 119 -26.91 -2.29 -12.60
C ALA A 119 -28.20 -3.11 -12.76
N ASP A 120 -28.21 -4.05 -13.69
CA ASP A 120 -29.38 -4.93 -13.93
C ASP A 120 -29.82 -5.71 -12.70
N ASN A 121 -28.86 -6.19 -11.91
CA ASN A 121 -29.19 -6.87 -10.64
C ASN A 121 -29.85 -5.94 -9.63
N THR A 122 -29.37 -4.70 -9.51
CA THR A 122 -30.01 -3.68 -8.67
C THR A 122 -31.43 -3.36 -9.14
N THR A 123 -31.60 -3.14 -10.45
CA THR A 123 -32.90 -2.88 -11.08
C THR A 123 -33.88 -4.03 -10.82
N ARG A 124 -33.44 -5.27 -11.04
CA ARG A 124 -34.23 -6.46 -10.79
C ARG A 124 -34.64 -6.56 -9.32
N GLY A 125 -33.68 -6.39 -8.39
CA GLY A 125 -33.96 -6.48 -6.97
C GLY A 125 -34.95 -5.43 -6.47
N ILE A 126 -34.88 -4.21 -6.99
CA ILE A 126 -35.87 -3.15 -6.68
C ILE A 126 -37.23 -3.51 -7.25
N ARG A 127 -37.32 -3.94 -8.49
CA ARG A 127 -38.57 -4.29 -9.15
C ARG A 127 -39.27 -5.47 -8.49
N GLU A 128 -38.55 -6.48 -8.05
CA GLU A 128 -39.08 -7.67 -7.39
C GLU A 128 -39.54 -7.40 -5.95
N HIS A 129 -38.98 -6.39 -5.26
CA HIS A 129 -39.27 -6.12 -3.85
C HIS A 129 -40.23 -4.94 -3.64
N TYR A 130 -40.42 -4.07 -4.61
CA TYR A 130 -41.17 -2.81 -4.44
C TYR A 130 -42.08 -2.53 -5.62
N ASP A 131 -43.37 -2.83 -5.48
CA ASP A 131 -44.41 -2.61 -6.51
C ASP A 131 -44.43 -1.17 -7.04
N TRP A 132 -44.18 -0.18 -6.17
CA TRP A 132 -44.12 1.23 -6.53
C TRP A 132 -42.96 1.61 -7.44
N ALA A 133 -42.03 0.72 -7.69
CA ALA A 133 -40.84 0.92 -8.52
C ALA A 133 -40.85 0.00 -9.76
N ALA A 134 -42.00 -0.44 -10.23
CA ALA A 134 -42.15 -1.30 -11.41
C ALA A 134 -41.59 -0.66 -12.69
N ASP A 135 -41.57 0.69 -12.75
CA ASP A 135 -41.06 1.50 -13.85
C ASP A 135 -39.53 1.74 -13.83
N ILE A 136 -38.83 1.13 -12.88
CA ILE A 136 -37.36 1.30 -12.77
C ILE A 136 -36.63 0.77 -14.01
N GLU A 137 -35.69 1.55 -14.50
CA GLU A 137 -34.81 1.21 -15.62
C GLU A 137 -33.36 1.00 -15.12
N THR A 138 -32.55 0.30 -15.92
CA THR A 138 -31.11 0.19 -15.66
C THR A 138 -30.39 1.36 -16.30
N MET A 139 -29.54 2.04 -15.50
CA MET A 139 -28.59 3.04 -15.97
C MET A 139 -27.25 2.84 -15.28
N TYR A 140 -26.33 2.22 -15.98
CA TYR A 140 -25.00 1.93 -15.43
C TYR A 140 -24.26 3.20 -15.03
N ASN A 141 -23.55 3.12 -13.91
CA ASN A 141 -22.69 4.21 -13.46
C ASN A 141 -21.67 4.59 -14.55
N PRO A 142 -21.45 5.87 -14.82
CA PRO A 142 -20.43 6.28 -15.76
C PRO A 142 -19.04 5.95 -15.22
N TYR A 143 -18.14 5.65 -16.12
CA TYR A 143 -16.72 5.51 -15.82
C TYR A 143 -15.88 6.05 -16.98
N THR A 144 -14.85 6.82 -16.65
CA THR A 144 -13.91 7.35 -17.63
C THR A 144 -12.61 6.58 -17.54
N VAL A 145 -12.29 5.83 -18.60
CA VAL A 145 -11.02 5.09 -18.68
C VAL A 145 -9.86 6.09 -18.68
N ARG A 146 -8.93 5.90 -17.74
CA ARG A 146 -7.73 6.72 -17.57
C ARG A 146 -6.49 5.86 -17.69
N LYS A 147 -5.43 6.43 -18.25
CA LYS A 147 -4.12 5.79 -18.21
C LYS A 147 -3.55 5.99 -16.80
N PRO A 148 -3.27 4.93 -16.03
CA PRO A 148 -2.67 5.07 -14.71
C PRO A 148 -1.24 5.59 -14.83
N LYS A 149 -0.79 6.33 -13.82
CA LYS A 149 0.64 6.61 -13.65
C LYS A 149 1.33 5.36 -13.11
N LYS A 150 2.60 5.16 -13.48
CA LYS A 150 3.45 4.14 -12.85
C LYS A 150 3.66 4.55 -11.38
N VAL A 151 3.44 3.62 -10.45
CA VAL A 151 3.86 3.76 -9.05
C VAL A 151 5.30 3.29 -8.94
N LEU A 152 6.16 4.12 -8.37
CA LEU A 152 7.56 3.79 -8.14
C LEU A 152 7.68 2.95 -6.87
N ASN A 153 8.12 1.69 -6.98
CA ASN A 153 8.30 0.79 -5.84
C ASN A 153 9.74 0.82 -5.37
N LEU A 154 9.95 1.33 -4.17
CA LEU A 154 11.27 1.48 -3.54
C LEU A 154 11.41 0.52 -2.36
N ILE A 155 12.62 0.03 -2.13
CA ILE A 155 12.92 -0.83 -0.98
C ILE A 155 14.23 -0.41 -0.31
N SER A 156 14.26 -0.48 1.03
CA SER A 156 15.47 -0.25 1.84
C SER A 156 15.52 -1.23 3.01
N PRO A 157 16.28 -2.31 2.94
CA PRO A 157 16.64 -3.08 4.12
C PRO A 157 17.77 -2.35 4.85
N THR A 158 17.43 -1.55 5.88
CA THR A 158 18.42 -0.68 6.54
C THR A 158 17.97 -0.25 7.93
N ARG A 159 18.92 0.15 8.78
CA ARG A 159 18.63 0.81 10.05
C ARG A 159 18.19 2.26 9.81
N LEU A 160 17.24 2.76 10.61
CA LEU A 160 16.76 4.13 10.50
C LEU A 160 17.59 5.10 11.36
N THR A 161 18.90 5.15 11.11
CA THR A 161 19.86 6.04 11.78
C THR A 161 20.21 7.23 10.90
N VAL A 162 20.81 8.26 11.50
CA VAL A 162 21.32 9.42 10.75
C VAL A 162 22.34 8.97 9.72
N GLU A 163 23.30 8.16 10.12
CA GLU A 163 24.36 7.60 9.30
C GLU A 163 23.85 6.79 8.09
N LYS A 164 22.67 6.13 8.24
CA LYS A 164 22.02 5.39 7.14
C LYS A 164 21.07 6.28 6.32
N GLY A 165 21.12 7.60 6.54
CA GLY A 165 20.46 8.59 5.69
C GLY A 165 18.97 8.75 5.94
N PHE A 166 18.48 8.54 7.16
CA PHE A 166 17.05 8.69 7.46
C PHE A 166 16.50 10.08 7.09
N GLU A 167 17.29 11.15 7.30
CA GLU A 167 16.89 12.50 6.87
C GLU A 167 16.87 12.64 5.34
N ARG A 168 17.79 12.01 4.63
CA ARG A 168 17.79 11.99 3.17
C ARG A 168 16.61 11.21 2.58
N MET A 169 16.11 10.19 3.28
CA MET A 169 14.88 9.51 2.89
C MET A 169 13.68 10.46 2.89
N LYS A 170 13.59 11.35 3.90
CA LYS A 170 12.54 12.38 3.96
C LYS A 170 12.65 13.39 2.80
N ILE A 171 13.88 13.78 2.44
CA ILE A 171 14.12 14.68 1.30
C ILE A 171 13.67 14.01 0.01
N LEU A 172 14.00 12.73 -0.19
CA LEU A 172 13.58 11.99 -1.39
C LEU A 172 12.05 11.83 -1.45
N CYS A 173 11.38 11.50 -0.34
CA CYS A 173 9.92 11.46 -0.27
C CYS A 173 9.31 12.79 -0.70
N LYS A 174 9.81 13.90 -0.13
CA LYS A 174 9.33 15.23 -0.48
C LYS A 174 9.54 15.57 -1.95
N ALA A 175 10.70 15.23 -2.51
CA ALA A 175 10.99 15.48 -3.92
C ALA A 175 10.05 14.70 -4.86
N LEU A 176 9.71 13.45 -4.51
CA LEU A 176 8.76 12.63 -5.24
C LEU A 176 7.34 13.23 -5.20
N ASP A 177 6.91 13.70 -4.02
CA ASP A 177 5.60 14.37 -3.86
C ASP A 177 5.53 15.69 -4.64
N ASP A 178 6.55 16.55 -4.50
CA ASP A 178 6.60 17.84 -5.21
C ASP A 178 6.55 17.64 -6.74
N ALA A 179 7.11 16.54 -7.24
CA ALA A 179 7.05 16.15 -8.65
C ALA A 179 5.73 15.43 -9.03
N GLY A 180 4.85 15.14 -8.08
CA GLY A 180 3.61 14.40 -8.30
C GLY A 180 3.83 12.97 -8.78
N ILE A 181 4.93 12.34 -8.37
CA ILE A 181 5.31 10.96 -8.67
C ILE A 181 4.71 10.06 -7.59
N PRO A 182 3.75 9.18 -7.91
CA PRO A 182 3.24 8.22 -6.93
C PRO A 182 4.30 7.17 -6.63
N PHE A 183 4.52 6.87 -5.35
CA PHE A 183 5.49 5.87 -4.91
C PHE A 183 4.97 5.05 -3.73
N LEU A 184 5.56 3.88 -3.55
CA LEU A 184 5.48 3.06 -2.35
C LEU A 184 6.92 2.70 -1.95
N TRP A 185 7.31 3.04 -0.73
CA TRP A 185 8.65 2.74 -0.20
C TRP A 185 8.54 1.80 0.99
N ILE A 186 9.05 0.59 0.85
CA ILE A 186 9.09 -0.40 1.93
C ILE A 186 10.46 -0.36 2.57
N VAL A 187 10.50 -0.14 3.88
CA VAL A 187 11.74 -0.15 4.68
C VAL A 187 11.70 -1.30 5.67
N PHE A 188 12.63 -2.23 5.54
CA PHE A 188 12.83 -3.31 6.52
C PHE A 188 13.91 -2.90 7.53
N THR A 189 13.58 -2.92 8.83
CA THR A 189 14.49 -2.46 9.88
C THR A 189 14.26 -3.21 11.20
N ASP A 190 15.33 -3.34 11.98
CA ASP A 190 15.31 -3.79 13.38
C ASP A 190 15.01 -2.66 14.38
N GLN A 191 15.00 -1.42 13.92
CA GLN A 191 14.78 -0.21 14.70
C GLN A 191 13.53 0.54 14.22
N PRO A 192 12.32 0.04 14.53
CA PRO A 192 11.09 0.66 14.05
C PRO A 192 10.96 2.09 14.60
N LYS A 193 10.65 3.01 13.69
CA LYS A 193 10.31 4.41 13.99
C LYS A 193 8.97 4.73 13.33
N PRO A 194 8.26 5.77 13.79
CA PRO A 194 7.12 6.29 13.03
C PRO A 194 7.53 6.61 11.60
N SER A 195 6.69 6.21 10.65
CA SER A 195 6.93 6.53 9.25
C SER A 195 6.92 8.05 9.06
N PRO A 196 7.93 8.62 8.38
CA PRO A 196 7.98 10.05 8.10
C PRO A 196 7.04 10.46 6.95
N HIS A 197 6.46 9.50 6.24
CA HIS A 197 5.64 9.72 5.06
C HIS A 197 4.55 8.65 4.91
N PRO A 198 3.30 9.00 4.50
CA PRO A 198 2.22 8.02 4.35
C PRO A 198 2.52 6.91 3.32
N ASN A 199 3.32 7.19 2.29
CA ASN A 199 3.71 6.21 1.28
C ASN A 199 4.98 5.41 1.65
N MET A 200 5.55 5.61 2.85
CA MET A 200 6.65 4.82 3.38
C MET A 200 6.13 3.83 4.42
N VAL A 201 6.29 2.55 4.17
CA VAL A 201 5.87 1.46 5.06
C VAL A 201 7.10 0.90 5.77
N ILE A 202 7.10 0.93 7.10
CA ILE A 202 8.19 0.40 7.92
C ILE A 202 7.78 -0.97 8.43
N LEU A 203 8.58 -1.98 8.09
CA LEU A 203 8.36 -3.38 8.43
C LEU A 203 9.51 -3.93 9.28
N PRO A 204 9.26 -4.96 10.10
CA PRO A 204 10.32 -5.68 10.82
C PRO A 204 11.36 -6.25 9.85
N CYS A 205 12.62 -6.26 10.27
CA CYS A 205 13.70 -6.88 9.52
C CYS A 205 13.40 -8.37 9.25
N LYS A 206 13.79 -8.83 8.07
CA LYS A 206 13.73 -10.25 7.69
C LYS A 206 15.15 -10.80 7.60
N VAL A 207 15.40 -11.91 8.25
CA VAL A 207 16.68 -12.62 8.16
C VAL A 207 16.75 -13.41 6.86
N GLU A 208 15.60 -13.97 6.44
CA GLU A 208 15.48 -14.75 5.20
C GLU A 208 14.40 -14.16 4.29
N GLY A 209 14.54 -14.37 2.98
CA GLY A 209 13.54 -13.96 1.98
C GLY A 209 13.51 -12.47 1.64
N ILE A 210 14.47 -11.66 2.13
CA ILE A 210 14.54 -10.24 1.77
C ILE A 210 14.84 -10.05 0.28
N LEU A 211 15.60 -10.96 -0.31
CA LEU A 211 15.98 -10.92 -1.73
C LEU A 211 14.76 -10.96 -2.66
N ASP A 212 13.70 -11.68 -2.28
CA ASP A 212 12.46 -11.75 -3.06
C ASP A 212 11.77 -10.39 -3.13
N TYR A 213 11.81 -9.62 -2.04
CA TYR A 213 11.27 -8.25 -2.01
C TYR A 213 12.12 -7.30 -2.85
N ILE A 214 13.46 -7.42 -2.75
CA ILE A 214 14.41 -6.62 -3.53
C ILE A 214 14.18 -6.87 -5.02
N ALA A 215 14.06 -8.13 -5.44
CA ALA A 215 13.87 -8.51 -6.85
C ALA A 215 12.57 -7.96 -7.48
N ASN A 216 11.57 -7.60 -6.65
CA ASN A 216 10.29 -7.06 -7.10
C ASN A 216 10.15 -5.54 -6.93
N ALA A 217 11.19 -4.85 -6.49
CA ALA A 217 11.22 -3.40 -6.41
C ALA A 217 11.73 -2.78 -7.72
N ASP A 218 11.33 -1.53 -7.99
CA ASP A 218 11.92 -0.76 -9.09
C ASP A 218 13.35 -0.33 -8.76
N TYR A 219 13.62 -0.03 -7.47
CA TYR A 219 14.95 0.34 -6.98
C TYR A 219 15.15 -0.08 -5.53
N LEU A 220 16.37 -0.53 -5.21
CA LEU A 220 16.87 -0.48 -3.84
C LEU A 220 17.38 0.94 -3.57
N VAL A 221 17.08 1.48 -2.38
CA VAL A 221 17.51 2.83 -1.97
C VAL A 221 18.42 2.74 -0.76
N GLN A 222 19.65 3.23 -0.89
CA GLN A 222 20.68 3.27 0.16
C GLN A 222 21.32 4.66 0.26
N LEU A 223 20.85 5.49 1.17
CA LEU A 223 21.25 6.88 1.31
C LEU A 223 22.25 7.09 2.47
N SER A 224 23.15 6.14 2.70
CA SER A 224 24.12 6.15 3.79
C SER A 224 25.17 7.26 3.66
N ASP A 225 25.76 7.68 4.79
CA ASP A 225 26.95 8.55 4.82
C ASP A 225 28.18 7.78 4.38
N THR A 226 28.27 6.54 4.81
CA THR A 226 29.41 5.67 4.55
C THR A 226 29.00 4.20 4.62
N GLU A 227 29.69 3.38 3.86
CA GLU A 227 29.65 1.91 3.93
C GLU A 227 31.06 1.38 3.70
N GLY A 228 31.45 0.31 4.38
CA GLY A 228 32.66 -0.46 4.03
C GLY A 228 32.39 -1.41 2.87
N TYR A 229 31.27 -2.12 2.91
CA TYR A 229 30.74 -2.99 1.86
C TYR A 229 29.26 -3.22 2.12
N SER A 230 28.39 -2.87 1.17
CA SER A 230 26.94 -2.99 1.35
C SER A 230 26.42 -4.27 0.71
N TYR A 231 26.07 -5.26 1.52
CA TYR A 231 25.43 -6.48 1.02
C TYR A 231 24.09 -6.20 0.35
N SER A 232 23.30 -5.25 0.83
CA SER A 232 22.02 -4.90 0.20
C SER A 232 22.19 -4.43 -1.24
N ILE A 233 23.26 -3.68 -1.55
CA ILE A 233 23.59 -3.27 -2.91
C ILE A 233 23.95 -4.49 -3.76
N VAL A 234 24.80 -5.37 -3.24
CA VAL A 234 25.22 -6.61 -3.93
C VAL A 234 24.02 -7.50 -4.23
N GLU A 235 23.13 -7.67 -3.25
CA GLU A 235 21.89 -8.43 -3.38
C GLU A 235 20.99 -7.83 -4.48
N ALA A 236 20.78 -6.51 -4.48
CA ALA A 236 19.97 -5.84 -5.48
C ALA A 236 20.53 -6.00 -6.89
N LEU A 237 21.81 -5.70 -7.08
CA LEU A 237 22.46 -5.81 -8.38
C LEU A 237 22.50 -7.26 -8.89
N SER A 238 22.65 -8.24 -8.00
CA SER A 238 22.70 -9.67 -8.36
C SER A 238 21.38 -10.20 -8.94
N VAL A 239 20.25 -9.61 -8.53
CA VAL A 239 18.91 -9.95 -9.06
C VAL A 239 18.43 -8.98 -10.15
N GLY A 240 19.28 -8.03 -10.55
CA GLY A 240 18.98 -7.06 -11.61
C GLY A 240 18.11 -5.90 -11.14
N THR A 241 18.01 -5.66 -9.84
CA THR A 241 17.32 -4.50 -9.26
C THR A 241 18.32 -3.33 -9.20
N PRO A 242 18.04 -2.21 -9.88
CA PRO A 242 18.91 -1.05 -9.84
C PRO A 242 18.90 -0.37 -8.48
N VAL A 243 19.96 0.41 -8.21
CA VAL A 243 20.19 1.03 -6.91
C VAL A 243 20.16 2.55 -7.02
N ILE A 244 19.52 3.21 -6.06
CA ILE A 244 19.68 4.64 -5.79
C ILE A 244 20.50 4.77 -4.52
N ALA A 245 21.70 5.30 -4.62
CA ALA A 245 22.61 5.47 -3.48
C ALA A 245 23.12 6.90 -3.39
N THR A 246 23.58 7.30 -2.20
CA THR A 246 24.43 8.48 -2.05
C THR A 246 25.85 8.19 -2.52
N ASP A 247 26.64 9.23 -2.79
CA ASP A 247 28.02 9.13 -3.28
C ASP A 247 28.99 8.81 -2.12
N PHE A 248 28.79 7.67 -1.44
CA PHE A 248 29.76 7.17 -0.46
C PHE A 248 30.87 6.36 -1.15
N ALA A 249 32.02 6.24 -0.48
CA ALA A 249 33.28 5.80 -1.09
C ALA A 249 33.18 4.52 -1.94
N VAL A 250 32.47 3.50 -1.48
CA VAL A 250 32.41 2.19 -2.17
C VAL A 250 31.21 2.05 -3.13
N ALA A 251 30.35 3.05 -3.27
CA ALA A 251 29.14 2.94 -4.09
C ALA A 251 29.46 2.58 -5.56
N ARG A 252 30.42 3.29 -6.15
CA ARG A 252 30.86 3.05 -7.53
C ARG A 252 31.69 1.76 -7.66
N GLU A 253 32.52 1.46 -6.66
CA GLU A 253 33.29 0.22 -6.62
C GLU A 253 32.42 -1.02 -6.61
N GLN A 254 31.26 -0.95 -5.94
CA GLN A 254 30.26 -2.00 -5.92
C GLN A 254 29.43 -2.10 -7.23
N GLY A 255 29.72 -1.28 -8.23
CA GLY A 255 29.16 -1.38 -9.58
C GLY A 255 27.91 -0.55 -9.81
N ILE A 256 27.65 0.49 -9.00
CA ILE A 256 26.58 1.45 -9.29
C ILE A 256 27.11 2.44 -10.35
N GLU A 257 26.46 2.43 -11.51
CA GLU A 257 26.74 3.33 -12.64
C GLU A 257 25.45 4.07 -13.04
N ASP A 258 25.53 5.40 -13.11
CA ASP A 258 24.38 6.25 -13.46
C ASP A 258 23.79 5.86 -14.82
N GLY A 259 22.48 5.60 -14.83
CA GLY A 259 21.72 5.19 -16.01
C GLY A 259 21.95 3.76 -16.51
N LYS A 260 22.79 2.96 -15.85
CA LYS A 260 23.07 1.56 -16.23
C LYS A 260 22.62 0.56 -15.16
N THR A 261 23.09 0.74 -13.94
CA THR A 261 22.77 -0.15 -12.80
C THR A 261 22.11 0.61 -11.67
N GLY A 262 21.97 1.93 -11.78
CA GLY A 262 21.35 2.76 -10.76
C GLY A 262 21.65 4.23 -10.93
N TRP A 263 21.59 4.96 -9.82
CA TRP A 263 21.82 6.40 -9.74
C TRP A 263 22.58 6.73 -8.45
N ILE A 264 23.63 7.54 -8.58
CA ILE A 264 24.35 8.07 -7.43
C ILE A 264 23.96 9.52 -7.20
N LEU A 265 23.39 9.78 -6.03
CA LEU A 265 22.93 11.09 -5.61
C LEU A 265 24.02 11.81 -4.80
N PRO A 266 24.17 13.14 -4.92
CA PRO A 266 25.07 13.89 -4.06
C PRO A 266 24.64 13.75 -2.59
N MET A 267 25.63 13.78 -1.68
CA MET A 267 25.41 13.62 -0.23
C MET A 267 24.43 14.65 0.37
N ASP A 268 24.39 15.83 -0.19
CA ASP A 268 23.50 16.92 0.22
C ASP A 268 22.10 16.85 -0.42
N MET A 269 21.86 15.85 -1.28
CA MET A 269 20.62 15.68 -2.03
C MET A 269 20.25 16.88 -2.91
N SER A 270 21.19 17.75 -3.26
CA SER A 270 20.96 18.97 -4.05
C SER A 270 20.46 18.70 -5.46
N ARG A 271 20.66 17.49 -5.97
CA ARG A 271 20.21 17.07 -7.30
C ARG A 271 19.67 15.63 -7.25
N ILE A 272 18.41 15.45 -7.58
CA ILE A 272 17.77 14.14 -7.72
C ILE A 272 17.23 14.04 -9.14
N PRO A 273 17.71 13.11 -9.98
CA PRO A 273 17.31 13.00 -11.39
C PRO A 273 16.00 12.23 -11.53
N LEU A 274 14.89 12.79 -11.01
CA LEU A 274 13.60 12.11 -10.92
C LEU A 274 13.06 11.62 -12.27
N ASP A 275 13.21 12.42 -13.32
CA ASP A 275 12.75 12.05 -14.66
C ASP A 275 13.49 10.82 -15.19
N ASP A 276 14.79 10.71 -14.92
CA ASP A 276 15.59 9.57 -15.35
C ASP A 276 15.32 8.34 -14.47
N ILE A 277 15.15 8.52 -13.17
CA ILE A 277 14.68 7.47 -12.25
C ILE A 277 13.35 6.89 -12.73
N MET A 278 12.41 7.74 -13.14
CA MET A 278 11.10 7.29 -13.65
C MET A 278 11.16 6.57 -14.99
N LYS A 279 12.13 6.90 -15.85
CA LYS A 279 12.38 6.14 -17.09
C LYS A 279 12.92 4.75 -16.79
N GLY A 280 13.63 4.59 -15.67
CA GLY A 280 14.30 3.35 -15.28
C GLY A 280 15.67 3.20 -15.95
N VAL A 281 16.31 2.09 -15.65
CA VAL A 281 17.57 1.69 -16.31
C VAL A 281 17.33 0.50 -17.25
N PRO A 282 18.15 0.29 -18.29
CA PRO A 282 18.08 -0.91 -19.10
C PRO A 282 18.28 -2.17 -18.27
N LYS A 283 17.77 -3.30 -18.73
CA LYS A 283 18.10 -4.60 -18.10
C LYS A 283 19.60 -4.84 -18.16
N PHE A 284 20.20 -5.19 -17.05
CA PHE A 284 21.62 -5.45 -16.91
C PHE A 284 21.88 -6.82 -16.30
N LYS A 285 23.12 -7.30 -16.46
CA LYS A 285 23.68 -8.45 -15.73
C LYS A 285 24.86 -7.94 -14.94
N TRP A 286 24.88 -8.24 -13.66
CA TRP A 286 25.96 -7.86 -12.76
C TRP A 286 26.54 -9.10 -12.09
N LYS A 287 27.80 -9.07 -11.78
CA LYS A 287 28.49 -10.10 -11.01
C LYS A 287 29.23 -9.42 -9.85
N PRO A 288 29.18 -10.01 -8.65
CA PRO A 288 29.96 -9.49 -7.54
C PRO A 288 31.44 -9.52 -7.86
N PRO A 289 32.23 -8.61 -7.26
CA PRO A 289 33.70 -8.72 -7.27
C PRO A 289 34.13 -10.08 -6.76
N GLU A 290 35.19 -10.62 -7.38
CA GLU A 290 35.72 -11.92 -6.96
C GLU A 290 36.30 -11.82 -5.53
N SER A 291 35.98 -12.81 -4.74
CA SER A 291 36.51 -12.98 -3.39
C SER A 291 37.67 -13.98 -3.47
N HIS A 292 38.76 -13.68 -2.81
CA HIS A 292 39.96 -14.52 -2.80
C HIS A 292 40.25 -15.06 -1.40
N TYR A 293 39.22 -15.28 -0.57
CA TYR A 293 39.39 -15.84 0.76
C TYR A 293 40.02 -17.24 0.77
N GLU A 294 39.89 -17.99 -0.35
CA GLU A 294 40.59 -19.27 -0.53
C GLU A 294 42.12 -19.16 -0.40
N THR A 295 42.68 -17.97 -0.57
CA THR A 295 44.12 -17.74 -0.38
C THR A 295 44.56 -17.66 1.09
N VAL A 296 43.61 -17.42 1.99
CA VAL A 296 43.85 -17.24 3.43
C VAL A 296 43.21 -18.33 4.28
N LEU A 297 42.24 -19.05 3.72
CA LEU A 297 41.62 -20.18 4.40
C LEU A 297 42.47 -21.44 4.27
N SER A 298 42.61 -22.19 5.34
CA SER A 298 43.29 -23.49 5.30
C SER A 298 42.41 -24.50 4.55
N PRO A 299 42.97 -25.21 3.54
CA PRO A 299 42.21 -26.24 2.85
C PRO A 299 41.84 -27.37 3.82
N GLY A 300 40.57 -27.69 3.89
CA GLY A 300 40.02 -28.75 4.70
C GLY A 300 38.65 -29.19 4.17
N LYS A 301 38.23 -30.38 4.47
CA LYS A 301 36.82 -30.74 4.23
C LYS A 301 35.97 -30.10 5.29
N SER A 302 34.86 -29.45 4.90
CA SER A 302 33.87 -29.00 5.85
C SER A 302 33.22 -30.26 6.49
N THR A 303 33.42 -30.39 7.78
CA THR A 303 32.77 -31.42 8.59
C THR A 303 31.52 -30.88 9.27
N TYR A 304 31.23 -29.58 9.10
CA TYR A 304 30.15 -28.91 9.83
C TYR A 304 28.78 -29.54 9.60
N GLU A 305 28.43 -29.89 8.35
CA GLU A 305 27.17 -30.57 8.06
C GLU A 305 27.12 -32.00 8.68
N GLU A 306 28.27 -32.67 8.76
CA GLU A 306 28.38 -33.97 9.41
C GLU A 306 28.31 -33.81 10.93
N GLU A 307 28.93 -32.76 11.47
CA GLU A 307 28.87 -32.41 12.88
C GLU A 307 27.48 -32.04 13.34
N LEU A 308 26.72 -31.30 12.58
CA LEU A 308 25.32 -30.97 12.88
C LEU A 308 24.41 -32.19 13.04
N LYS A 309 24.78 -33.33 12.45
CA LYS A 309 24.05 -34.60 12.53
C LYS A 309 24.53 -35.50 13.70
N LYS A 310 25.63 -35.13 14.38
CA LYS A 310 26.09 -35.93 15.53
C LYS A 310 25.08 -35.87 16.65
N PRO A 311 24.76 -36.97 17.26
CA PRO A 311 23.92 -36.98 18.46
C PRO A 311 24.65 -36.31 19.63
N VAL A 312 23.94 -35.43 20.30
CA VAL A 312 24.40 -34.79 21.55
C VAL A 312 23.34 -34.95 22.61
N LYS A 313 23.76 -35.06 23.84
CA LYS A 313 22.86 -35.17 24.98
C LYS A 313 22.43 -33.79 25.44
N VAL A 314 21.13 -33.61 25.59
CA VAL A 314 20.52 -32.36 26.07
C VAL A 314 19.72 -32.63 27.35
N GLN A 315 19.56 -31.58 28.17
CA GLN A 315 18.70 -31.61 29.35
C GLN A 315 17.66 -30.48 29.27
N ALA A 316 16.39 -30.80 29.50
CA ALA A 316 15.34 -29.80 29.53
C ALA A 316 15.50 -28.85 30.74
N ARG A 317 15.56 -27.53 30.45
CA ARG A 317 15.59 -26.46 31.46
C ARG A 317 14.21 -26.20 32.07
N GLN A 318 13.17 -26.52 31.33
CA GLN A 318 11.77 -26.33 31.74
C GLN A 318 10.86 -27.34 31.04
N LEU A 319 9.60 -27.42 31.48
CA LEU A 319 8.58 -28.20 30.77
C LEU A 319 8.28 -27.60 29.41
N PHE A 320 8.33 -28.40 28.36
CA PHE A 320 7.88 -28.01 27.02
C PHE A 320 7.37 -29.19 26.18
N ILE A 321 6.71 -28.93 25.08
CA ILE A 321 6.29 -29.94 24.11
C ILE A 321 7.23 -29.84 22.91
N ASP A 322 7.99 -30.89 22.64
CA ASP A 322 8.80 -31.01 21.45
C ASP A 322 7.90 -31.38 20.26
N ILE A 323 7.58 -30.40 19.45
CA ILE A 323 6.67 -30.55 18.27
C ILE A 323 7.24 -31.50 17.20
N THR A 324 8.56 -31.69 17.16
CA THR A 324 9.21 -32.59 16.20
C THR A 324 8.95 -34.04 16.54
N THR A 325 8.99 -34.37 17.80
CA THR A 325 8.74 -35.74 18.30
C THR A 325 7.32 -35.91 18.86
N ASN A 326 6.55 -34.81 18.94
CA ASN A 326 5.28 -34.74 19.66
C ASN A 326 5.35 -35.24 21.11
N GLY A 327 6.52 -35.11 21.70
CA GLY A 327 6.82 -35.58 23.07
C GLY A 327 6.79 -34.42 24.09
N ARG A 328 6.16 -34.67 25.24
CA ARG A 328 6.29 -33.77 26.39
C ARG A 328 7.63 -34.03 27.06
N ARG A 329 8.39 -32.95 27.35
CA ARG A 329 9.68 -33.00 28.04
C ARG A 329 9.55 -32.32 29.39
N GLU A 330 9.90 -33.07 30.46
CA GLU A 330 9.88 -32.56 31.82
C GLU A 330 11.21 -31.87 32.14
N LYS A 331 11.18 -30.89 33.05
CA LYS A 331 12.41 -30.22 33.50
C LYS A 331 13.37 -31.25 34.12
N GLY A 332 14.63 -31.23 33.67
CA GLY A 332 15.68 -32.15 34.11
C GLY A 332 15.73 -33.46 33.30
N GLU A 333 14.77 -33.72 32.42
CA GLU A 333 14.82 -34.86 31.48
C GLU A 333 15.99 -34.73 30.51
N THR A 334 16.68 -35.82 30.26
CA THR A 334 17.81 -35.85 29.31
C THR A 334 17.52 -36.84 28.19
N TRP A 335 17.91 -36.47 26.95
CA TRP A 335 17.80 -37.31 25.75
C TRP A 335 18.82 -36.90 24.73
N ASP A 336 19.02 -37.74 23.72
CA ASP A 336 19.92 -37.45 22.61
C ASP A 336 19.15 -36.84 21.44
N VAL A 337 19.73 -35.80 20.79
CA VAL A 337 19.26 -35.19 19.56
C VAL A 337 20.46 -34.88 18.69
N ASP A 338 20.24 -34.61 17.40
CA ASP A 338 21.30 -34.07 16.56
C ASP A 338 21.74 -32.66 17.03
N LEU A 339 23.00 -32.31 16.82
CA LEU A 339 23.56 -31.05 17.26
C LEU A 339 22.80 -29.83 16.73
N ALA A 340 22.33 -29.90 15.50
CA ALA A 340 21.55 -28.80 14.89
C ALA A 340 20.27 -28.54 15.70
N ARG A 341 19.56 -29.61 16.08
CA ARG A 341 18.35 -29.52 16.91
C ARG A 341 18.66 -29.07 18.33
N ALA A 342 19.75 -29.56 18.93
CA ALA A 342 20.21 -29.14 20.25
C ALA A 342 20.47 -27.63 20.29
N MET A 343 21.22 -27.09 19.35
CA MET A 343 21.51 -25.65 19.23
C MET A 343 20.24 -24.82 19.06
N HIS A 344 19.29 -25.28 18.24
CA HIS A 344 18.01 -24.61 18.08
C HIS A 344 17.21 -24.54 19.38
N LEU A 345 17.10 -25.65 20.12
CA LEU A 345 16.38 -25.72 21.39
C LEU A 345 17.09 -24.88 22.47
N GLU A 346 18.42 -24.86 22.48
CA GLU A 346 19.21 -24.05 23.39
C GLU A 346 19.04 -22.55 23.13
N ASN A 347 19.04 -22.12 21.89
CA ASN A 347 18.73 -20.74 21.52
C ASN A 347 17.33 -20.28 21.95
N MET A 348 16.39 -21.23 22.03
CA MET A 348 15.06 -20.99 22.61
C MET A 348 15.03 -21.06 24.14
N ASN A 349 16.17 -21.30 24.79
CA ASN A 349 16.31 -21.50 26.24
C ASN A 349 15.47 -22.66 26.80
N LEU A 350 15.24 -23.68 25.98
CA LEU A 350 14.44 -24.85 26.34
C LEU A 350 15.30 -25.97 26.91
N VAL A 351 16.54 -26.08 26.44
CA VAL A 351 17.48 -27.12 26.85
C VAL A 351 18.86 -26.56 27.23
N GLU A 352 19.68 -27.40 27.79
CA GLU A 352 21.12 -27.25 27.97
C GLU A 352 21.81 -28.41 27.27
N ILE A 353 22.82 -28.12 26.46
CA ILE A 353 23.66 -29.14 25.84
C ILE A 353 24.66 -29.65 26.92
N LEU A 354 24.65 -30.94 27.20
CA LEU A 354 25.49 -31.54 28.25
C LEU A 354 26.84 -32.03 27.74
N ASP A 355 26.89 -32.44 26.48
CA ASP A 355 28.11 -32.82 25.81
C ASP A 355 28.70 -31.58 25.14
N GLU A 356 29.84 -31.07 25.55
CA GLU A 356 30.56 -30.07 24.76
C GLU A 356 30.96 -30.74 23.43
N PRO A 357 30.55 -30.20 22.28
CA PRO A 357 31.11 -30.66 21.03
C PRO A 357 32.61 -30.40 21.11
N ASP A 358 33.42 -31.42 20.80
CA ASP A 358 34.88 -31.30 20.73
C ASP A 358 35.22 -30.00 20.00
N ALA A 359 35.92 -29.10 20.68
CA ALA A 359 36.32 -27.81 20.13
C ALA A 359 37.20 -28.08 18.90
N VAL A 360 36.65 -27.82 17.73
CA VAL A 360 37.36 -27.87 16.44
C VAL A 360 37.98 -26.51 16.13
#